data_f887c13fc6c7af0d4885ebb3cfa3f0fd
#
_entry.id   f887c13fc6c7af0d4885ebb3cfa3f0fd
#
_cell.length_a   1.000
_cell.length_b   1.000
_cell.length_c   1.000
_cell.angle_alpha   90.00
_cell.angle_beta   90.00
_cell.angle_gamma   90.00
#
_symmetry.space_group_name_H-M   'P 1'
#
loop_
_entity.id
_entity.type
_entity.pdbx_description
1 polymer ?
#
loop_
_entity_poly.entity_id
_entity_poly.type
_entity_poly.pdbx_seq_one_letter_code
_entity_poly.pdbx_strand_id
1 'polypeptide(L)'
;MSFLDGFSKNLGIDLGTANTLAYIKGKGIVIDEPSVVAVERNDNRVIAIGNEASEMLERTPRNIITIRPLENGVIADFEITQMMLKYFIKKTLKGFHLFKPIIVIGIPTGVTSVERRAVEEAAQSAGGKKAILIEEPMAAAIGSNLPIHKAEGNIIVDIGGGTTDTAVMSLGGIVESESVKIAGDDLDEDIREYLKKNYRVEIGIKSAEKIKKQIGNADKEYDINYEEEDKLKRLEITGRDLVTGLPKKIKLKDSEIRESIKDSLDSIITSIKRVIEKTPPELASDISENGINLAGGGALLKGLDKLIEKETGIITRISEDPLNCVVKGTGIVCENLERFKNLQ
;
A
#
# COMPACT_ATOMS: atom_id res chain seq x y z
N MET A 1 -27.43 -17.19 -13.58
CA MET A 1 -27.25 -16.92 -12.13
C MET A 1 -28.12 -17.85 -11.34
N SER A 2 -27.54 -18.66 -10.45
CA SER A 2 -28.32 -19.43 -9.50
C SER A 2 -28.96 -18.48 -8.49
N PHE A 3 -30.24 -18.71 -8.16
CA PHE A 3 -30.97 -17.97 -7.11
C PHE A 3 -30.23 -17.96 -5.75
N LEU A 4 -29.22 -18.81 -5.60
CA LEU A 4 -28.39 -18.99 -4.41
C LEU A 4 -27.16 -18.03 -4.35
N ASP A 5 -26.79 -17.39 -5.45
CA ASP A 5 -25.63 -16.48 -5.49
C ASP A 5 -25.88 -15.17 -4.69
N GLY A 6 -27.14 -14.83 -4.42
CA GLY A 6 -27.53 -13.70 -3.56
C GLY A 6 -27.25 -13.90 -2.07
N PHE A 7 -26.96 -15.12 -1.63
CA PHE A 7 -26.70 -15.46 -0.22
C PHE A 7 -25.21 -15.62 0.12
N SER A 8 -24.30 -15.64 -0.85
CA SER A 8 -22.87 -15.64 -0.58
C SER A 8 -22.38 -14.20 -0.38
N LYS A 9 -21.74 -13.94 0.76
CA LYS A 9 -21.10 -12.64 1.02
C LYS A 9 -19.73 -12.65 0.35
N ASN A 10 -19.68 -12.20 -0.91
CA ASN A 10 -18.40 -12.03 -1.59
C ASN A 10 -17.53 -10.97 -0.89
N LEU A 11 -16.22 -11.14 -0.97
CA LEU A 11 -15.24 -10.30 -0.31
C LEU A 11 -14.32 -9.64 -1.34
N GLY A 12 -14.11 -8.32 -1.21
CA GLY A 12 -12.97 -7.65 -1.79
C GLY A 12 -11.86 -7.58 -0.74
N ILE A 13 -10.64 -7.94 -1.11
CA ILE A 13 -9.47 -7.86 -0.23
C ILE A 13 -8.38 -7.10 -0.96
N ASP A 14 -7.83 -6.12 -0.28
CA ASP A 14 -6.54 -5.52 -0.57
C ASP A 14 -5.52 -6.17 0.34
N LEU A 15 -4.63 -6.97 -0.25
CA LEU A 15 -3.61 -7.74 0.47
C LEU A 15 -2.27 -7.01 0.42
N GLY A 16 -2.23 -5.81 1.01
CA GLY A 16 -1.04 -4.96 0.96
C GLY A 16 0.08 -5.38 1.91
N THR A 17 1.31 -4.98 1.57
CA THR A 17 2.52 -5.21 2.38
C THR A 17 2.40 -4.59 3.78
N ALA A 18 1.89 -3.38 3.88
CA ALA A 18 1.73 -2.68 5.16
C ALA A 18 0.45 -3.07 5.89
N ASN A 19 -0.70 -3.00 5.20
CA ASN A 19 -2.03 -3.26 5.75
C ASN A 19 -2.80 -4.21 4.84
N THR A 20 -3.66 -5.02 5.44
CA THR A 20 -4.70 -5.80 4.76
C THR A 20 -6.05 -5.17 5.04
N LEU A 21 -6.77 -4.82 3.96
CA LEU A 21 -8.13 -4.30 4.05
C LEU A 21 -9.13 -5.29 3.45
N ALA A 22 -10.33 -5.35 4.01
CA ALA A 22 -11.39 -6.18 3.47
C ALA A 22 -12.72 -5.43 3.36
N TYR A 23 -13.39 -5.62 2.23
CA TYR A 23 -14.67 -5.03 1.89
C TYR A 23 -15.75 -6.11 1.77
N ILE A 24 -16.94 -5.81 2.29
CA ILE A 24 -18.13 -6.63 2.09
C ILE A 24 -19.21 -5.81 1.40
N LYS A 25 -19.86 -6.40 0.41
CA LYS A 25 -21.03 -5.82 -0.25
C LYS A 25 -22.10 -5.37 0.78
N GLY A 26 -22.49 -4.09 0.68
CA GLY A 26 -23.51 -3.48 1.54
C GLY A 26 -23.05 -3.13 2.96
N LYS A 27 -21.78 -3.42 3.32
CA LYS A 27 -21.20 -3.04 4.61
C LYS A 27 -20.00 -2.09 4.47
N GLY A 28 -19.41 -2.02 3.28
CA GLY A 28 -18.18 -1.27 3.07
C GLY A 28 -16.94 -1.99 3.61
N ILE A 29 -15.93 -1.21 3.99
CA ILE A 29 -14.66 -1.70 4.57
C ILE A 29 -14.94 -2.19 6.00
N VAL A 30 -14.59 -3.42 6.29
CA VAL A 30 -14.85 -4.10 7.57
C VAL A 30 -13.59 -4.57 8.28
N ILE A 31 -12.47 -4.58 7.57
CA ILE A 31 -11.12 -4.83 8.10
C ILE A 31 -10.19 -3.73 7.55
N ASP A 32 -9.39 -3.18 8.41
CA ASP A 32 -8.22 -2.33 8.13
C ASP A 32 -7.22 -2.61 9.24
N GLU A 33 -6.30 -3.53 8.96
CA GLU A 33 -5.34 -3.99 9.95
C GLU A 33 -3.96 -4.23 9.32
N PRO A 34 -2.89 -3.98 10.09
CA PRO A 34 -1.53 -4.26 9.63
C PRO A 34 -1.33 -5.72 9.20
N SER A 35 -0.61 -5.92 8.09
CA SER A 35 -0.20 -7.23 7.59
C SER A 35 0.97 -7.77 8.42
N VAL A 36 0.72 -8.03 9.70
CA VAL A 36 1.71 -8.49 10.69
C VAL A 36 1.17 -9.69 11.45
N VAL A 37 2.03 -10.67 11.69
CA VAL A 37 1.74 -11.87 12.48
C VAL A 37 2.82 -12.04 13.54
N ALA A 38 2.44 -12.24 14.80
CA ALA A 38 3.34 -12.63 15.86
C ALA A 38 3.26 -14.14 16.07
N VAL A 39 4.41 -14.82 16.05
CA VAL A 39 4.51 -16.27 16.23
C VAL A 39 5.52 -16.63 17.30
N GLU A 40 5.32 -17.79 17.92
CA GLU A 40 6.31 -18.41 18.77
C GLU A 40 7.43 -19.02 17.92
N ARG A 41 8.68 -18.70 18.22
CA ARG A 41 9.85 -19.05 17.38
C ARG A 41 10.04 -20.56 17.19
N ASN A 42 9.63 -21.37 18.18
CA ASN A 42 9.96 -22.79 18.20
C ASN A 42 9.06 -23.64 17.31
N ASP A 43 7.78 -23.28 17.20
CA ASP A 43 6.75 -24.09 16.53
C ASP A 43 5.88 -23.27 15.55
N ASN A 44 6.22 -22.00 15.29
CA ASN A 44 5.46 -21.08 14.46
C ASN A 44 4.00 -20.93 14.89
N ARG A 45 3.69 -21.20 16.16
CA ARG A 45 2.34 -21.01 16.68
C ARG A 45 1.98 -19.54 16.70
N VAL A 46 0.88 -19.21 16.00
CA VAL A 46 0.38 -17.84 15.93
C VAL A 46 -0.09 -17.37 17.31
N ILE A 47 0.45 -16.24 17.76
CA ILE A 47 0.11 -15.59 19.04
C ILE A 47 -0.87 -14.44 18.79
N ALA A 48 -0.61 -13.61 17.76
CA ALA A 48 -1.43 -12.46 17.42
C ALA A 48 -1.36 -12.16 15.92
N ILE A 49 -2.39 -11.49 15.39
CA ILE A 49 -2.46 -11.06 13.97
C ILE A 49 -3.00 -9.62 13.94
N GLY A 50 -2.56 -8.85 12.96
CA GLY A 50 -3.06 -7.50 12.70
C GLY A 50 -2.63 -6.50 13.76
N ASN A 51 -3.58 -5.76 14.32
CA ASN A 51 -3.32 -4.69 15.28
C ASN A 51 -2.54 -5.18 16.51
N GLU A 52 -2.95 -6.30 17.09
CA GLU A 52 -2.28 -6.88 18.27
C GLU A 52 -0.82 -7.27 17.95
N ALA A 53 -0.57 -7.92 16.81
CA ALA A 53 0.79 -8.27 16.39
C ALA A 53 1.62 -7.02 16.07
N SER A 54 1.01 -6.01 15.48
CA SER A 54 1.67 -4.74 15.19
C SER A 54 2.16 -4.02 16.44
N GLU A 55 1.44 -4.08 17.56
CA GLU A 55 1.91 -3.51 18.83
C GLU A 55 3.16 -4.20 19.38
N MET A 56 3.36 -5.46 18.98
CA MET A 56 4.51 -6.27 19.37
C MET A 56 5.77 -6.03 18.54
N LEU A 57 5.67 -5.34 17.37
CA LEU A 57 6.83 -5.06 16.51
C LEU A 57 7.97 -4.40 17.30
N GLU A 58 9.17 -4.99 17.18
CA GLU A 58 10.41 -4.53 17.84
C GLU A 58 10.34 -4.49 19.40
N ARG A 59 9.34 -5.17 20.00
CA ARG A 59 9.11 -5.19 21.45
C ARG A 59 8.98 -6.60 22.05
N THR A 60 9.22 -7.62 21.24
CA THR A 60 9.04 -9.02 21.64
C THR A 60 10.23 -9.57 22.45
N PRO A 61 9.99 -10.49 23.41
CA PRO A 61 11.04 -11.29 23.98
C PRO A 61 11.62 -12.28 22.94
N ARG A 62 12.76 -12.91 23.26
CA ARG A 62 13.53 -13.73 22.30
C ARG A 62 12.76 -14.93 21.72
N ASN A 63 11.76 -15.44 22.42
CA ASN A 63 10.95 -16.58 21.99
C ASN A 63 9.78 -16.20 21.08
N ILE A 64 9.49 -14.92 20.88
CA ILE A 64 8.43 -14.42 20.01
C ILE A 64 9.06 -13.59 18.89
N ILE A 65 8.62 -13.83 17.66
CA ILE A 65 8.99 -13.02 16.50
C ILE A 65 7.74 -12.45 15.85
N THR A 66 7.87 -11.23 15.34
CA THR A 66 6.86 -10.60 14.48
C THR A 66 7.31 -10.71 13.03
N ILE A 67 6.43 -11.17 12.17
CA ILE A 67 6.68 -11.44 10.75
C ILE A 67 5.73 -10.57 9.94
N ARG A 68 6.24 -9.93 8.89
CA ARG A 68 5.44 -9.39 7.79
C ARG A 68 5.44 -10.46 6.70
N PRO A 69 4.32 -11.16 6.48
CA PRO A 69 4.30 -12.30 5.56
C PRO A 69 4.25 -11.87 4.09
N LEU A 70 4.09 -10.58 3.85
CA LEU A 70 4.12 -9.94 2.54
C LEU A 70 5.29 -8.95 2.50
N GLU A 71 6.12 -9.05 1.47
CA GLU A 71 7.22 -8.13 1.20
C GLU A 71 7.18 -7.69 -0.26
N ASN A 72 7.29 -6.40 -0.49
CA ASN A 72 7.29 -5.84 -1.85
C ASN A 72 6.10 -6.33 -2.70
N GLY A 73 4.92 -6.39 -2.11
CA GLY A 73 3.68 -6.77 -2.77
C GLY A 73 3.51 -8.28 -3.03
N VAL A 74 4.46 -9.13 -2.62
CA VAL A 74 4.40 -10.58 -2.86
C VAL A 74 4.45 -11.37 -1.56
N ILE A 75 4.01 -12.63 -1.62
CA ILE A 75 4.04 -13.53 -0.49
C ILE A 75 5.49 -13.95 -0.21
N ALA A 76 6.04 -13.52 0.94
CA ALA A 76 7.34 -13.93 1.43
C ALA A 76 7.24 -15.23 2.27
N ASP A 77 6.13 -15.41 2.99
CA ASP A 77 5.86 -16.62 3.77
C ASP A 77 4.43 -17.11 3.50
N PHE A 78 4.33 -18.23 2.78
CA PHE A 78 3.04 -18.78 2.36
C PHE A 78 2.17 -19.25 3.53
N GLU A 79 2.75 -19.97 4.49
CA GLU A 79 1.99 -20.53 5.61
C GLU A 79 1.45 -19.43 6.51
N ILE A 80 2.29 -18.45 6.83
CA ILE A 80 1.89 -17.31 7.66
C ILE A 80 0.86 -16.44 6.93
N THR A 81 1.03 -16.20 5.60
CA THR A 81 0.02 -15.48 4.79
C THR A 81 -1.33 -16.21 4.80
N GLN A 82 -1.32 -17.53 4.64
CA GLN A 82 -2.54 -18.33 4.69
C GLN A 82 -3.25 -18.22 6.06
N MET A 83 -2.48 -18.29 7.15
CA MET A 83 -3.02 -18.13 8.51
C MET A 83 -3.61 -16.73 8.72
N MET A 84 -2.93 -15.69 8.25
CA MET A 84 -3.37 -14.30 8.29
C MET A 84 -4.67 -14.11 7.49
N LEU A 85 -4.71 -14.56 6.24
CA LEU A 85 -5.92 -14.52 5.41
C LEU A 85 -7.08 -15.27 6.05
N LYS A 86 -6.84 -16.46 6.59
CA LYS A 86 -7.87 -17.25 7.28
C LYS A 86 -8.45 -16.50 8.49
N TYR A 87 -7.60 -15.81 9.24
CA TYR A 87 -8.03 -14.97 10.36
C TYR A 87 -8.91 -13.82 9.88
N PHE A 88 -8.47 -13.07 8.87
CA PHE A 88 -9.23 -11.94 8.35
C PHE A 88 -10.55 -12.37 7.72
N ILE A 89 -10.56 -13.43 6.91
CA ILE A 89 -11.79 -13.97 6.33
C ILE A 89 -12.77 -14.40 7.44
N LYS A 90 -12.28 -15.11 8.46
CA LYS A 90 -13.12 -15.52 9.59
C LYS A 90 -13.65 -14.32 10.38
N LYS A 91 -12.83 -13.31 10.61
CA LYS A 91 -13.20 -12.07 11.32
C LYS A 91 -14.24 -11.27 10.53
N THR A 92 -14.12 -11.24 9.21
CA THR A 92 -15.01 -10.56 8.27
C THR A 92 -16.39 -11.25 8.21
N LEU A 93 -16.40 -12.58 8.15
CA LEU A 93 -17.58 -13.39 7.98
C LEU A 93 -18.23 -13.78 9.31
N LYS A 94 -18.25 -12.94 10.32
CA LYS A 94 -18.86 -13.27 11.63
C LYS A 94 -20.20 -13.99 11.48
N GLY A 95 -20.30 -15.27 11.94
CA GLY A 95 -21.49 -16.09 11.95
C GLY A 95 -21.39 -17.34 11.06
N PHE A 96 -22.50 -18.12 11.02
CA PHE A 96 -22.60 -19.32 10.21
C PHE A 96 -22.93 -18.95 8.75
N HIS A 97 -22.03 -19.31 7.82
CA HIS A 97 -22.24 -19.11 6.38
C HIS A 97 -22.42 -20.46 5.68
N LEU A 98 -23.56 -20.63 5.05
CA LEU A 98 -23.90 -21.84 4.30
C LEU A 98 -23.05 -21.98 3.02
N PHE A 99 -22.57 -20.84 2.49
CA PHE A 99 -21.83 -20.79 1.23
C PHE A 99 -20.49 -20.10 1.41
N LYS A 100 -19.44 -20.70 0.82
CA LYS A 100 -18.10 -20.10 0.76
C LYS A 100 -18.12 -18.88 -0.15
N PRO A 101 -17.44 -17.76 0.23
CA PRO A 101 -17.41 -16.54 -0.57
C PRO A 101 -16.53 -16.69 -1.82
N ILE A 102 -16.83 -15.91 -2.85
CA ILE A 102 -15.86 -15.53 -3.87
C ILE A 102 -15.05 -14.39 -3.29
N ILE A 103 -13.72 -14.43 -3.46
CA ILE A 103 -12.80 -13.43 -2.94
C ILE A 103 -12.12 -12.76 -4.13
N VAL A 104 -12.27 -11.45 -4.25
CA VAL A 104 -11.52 -10.62 -5.21
C VAL A 104 -10.33 -10.03 -4.47
N ILE A 105 -9.11 -10.25 -4.98
CA ILE A 105 -7.87 -9.83 -4.31
C ILE A 105 -7.06 -8.95 -5.25
N GLY A 106 -6.62 -7.77 -4.75
CA GLY A 106 -5.63 -6.94 -5.39
C GLY A 106 -4.26 -7.61 -5.37
N ILE A 107 -3.54 -7.52 -6.47
CA ILE A 107 -2.15 -7.93 -6.61
C ILE A 107 -1.36 -6.87 -7.38
N PRO A 108 -0.08 -6.65 -7.07
CA PRO A 108 0.76 -5.73 -7.84
C PRO A 108 0.86 -6.10 -9.31
N THR A 109 1.22 -5.14 -10.14
CA THR A 109 1.48 -5.38 -11.56
C THR A 109 2.77 -6.19 -11.73
N GLY A 110 2.80 -7.07 -12.71
CA GLY A 110 4.00 -7.87 -13.04
C GLY A 110 4.27 -9.05 -12.10
N VAL A 111 3.33 -9.41 -11.24
CA VAL A 111 3.42 -10.62 -10.40
C VAL A 111 3.51 -11.87 -11.27
N THR A 112 4.45 -12.76 -10.98
CA THR A 112 4.68 -14.01 -11.71
C THR A 112 3.49 -14.97 -11.59
N SER A 113 3.39 -15.93 -12.53
CA SER A 113 2.35 -16.97 -12.47
C SER A 113 2.41 -17.82 -11.20
N VAL A 114 3.61 -18.00 -10.63
CA VAL A 114 3.81 -18.75 -9.38
C VAL A 114 3.25 -17.96 -8.20
N GLU A 115 3.56 -16.66 -8.12
CA GLU A 115 3.04 -15.78 -7.07
C GLU A 115 1.52 -15.61 -7.16
N ARG A 116 0.96 -15.44 -8.38
CA ARG A 116 -0.50 -15.42 -8.60
C ARG A 116 -1.15 -16.69 -8.02
N ARG A 117 -0.61 -17.86 -8.37
CA ARG A 117 -1.10 -19.14 -7.89
C ARG A 117 -1.01 -19.25 -6.35
N ALA A 118 0.07 -18.77 -5.75
CA ALA A 118 0.24 -18.77 -4.31
C ALA A 118 -0.85 -17.95 -3.59
N VAL A 119 -1.21 -16.76 -4.11
CA VAL A 119 -2.29 -15.94 -3.57
C VAL A 119 -3.66 -16.66 -3.71
N GLU A 120 -3.93 -17.26 -4.89
CA GLU A 120 -5.17 -18.00 -5.13
C GLU A 120 -5.31 -19.19 -4.18
N GLU A 121 -4.26 -20.00 -4.03
CA GLU A 121 -4.23 -21.17 -3.15
C GLU A 121 -4.37 -20.77 -1.67
N ALA A 122 -3.70 -19.69 -1.24
CA ALA A 122 -3.82 -19.16 0.11
C ALA A 122 -5.26 -18.74 0.41
N ALA A 123 -5.90 -17.98 -0.49
CA ALA A 123 -7.27 -17.52 -0.32
C ALA A 123 -8.31 -18.68 -0.30
N GLN A 124 -8.15 -19.67 -1.19
CA GLN A 124 -9.03 -20.85 -1.23
C GLN A 124 -8.86 -21.70 0.03
N SER A 125 -7.63 -21.93 0.48
CA SER A 125 -7.30 -22.68 1.70
C SER A 125 -7.80 -21.95 2.95
N ALA A 126 -7.83 -20.62 2.91
CA ALA A 126 -8.37 -19.79 3.99
C ALA A 126 -9.92 -19.84 4.08
N GLY A 127 -10.62 -20.45 3.10
CA GLY A 127 -12.07 -20.65 3.12
C GLY A 127 -12.84 -20.06 1.93
N GLY A 128 -12.15 -19.46 0.96
CA GLY A 128 -12.77 -18.99 -0.28
C GLY A 128 -13.30 -20.13 -1.16
N LYS A 129 -14.37 -19.88 -1.89
CA LYS A 129 -14.88 -20.77 -2.96
C LYS A 129 -14.00 -20.66 -4.20
N LYS A 130 -13.64 -19.42 -4.55
CA LYS A 130 -12.81 -19.04 -5.68
C LYS A 130 -12.12 -17.73 -5.31
N ALA A 131 -10.84 -17.60 -5.67
CA ALA A 131 -10.15 -16.31 -5.71
C ALA A 131 -10.20 -15.77 -7.14
N ILE A 132 -10.36 -14.47 -7.27
CA ILE A 132 -10.27 -13.69 -8.50
C ILE A 132 -9.22 -12.63 -8.24
N LEU A 133 -8.17 -12.60 -9.05
CA LEU A 133 -7.10 -11.64 -8.91
C LEU A 133 -7.34 -10.47 -9.85
N ILE A 134 -7.11 -9.26 -9.36
CA ILE A 134 -7.13 -8.01 -10.12
C ILE A 134 -5.85 -7.25 -9.83
N GLU A 135 -5.28 -6.60 -10.83
CA GLU A 135 -4.11 -5.76 -10.61
C GLU A 135 -4.46 -4.53 -9.76
N GLU A 136 -3.63 -4.23 -8.75
CA GLU A 136 -3.85 -3.13 -7.80
C GLU A 136 -4.13 -1.79 -8.49
N PRO A 137 -3.35 -1.36 -9.50
CA PRO A 137 -3.66 -0.09 -10.18
C PRO A 137 -5.01 -0.10 -10.89
N MET A 138 -5.45 -1.25 -11.44
CA MET A 138 -6.79 -1.38 -12.02
C MET A 138 -7.87 -1.26 -10.92
N ALA A 139 -7.67 -1.93 -9.80
CA ALA A 139 -8.57 -1.80 -8.66
C ALA A 139 -8.59 -0.37 -8.12
N ALA A 140 -7.42 0.26 -7.97
CA ALA A 140 -7.30 1.65 -7.53
C ALA A 140 -8.04 2.63 -8.46
N ALA A 141 -7.92 2.45 -9.78
CA ALA A 141 -8.62 3.27 -10.76
C ALA A 141 -10.15 3.11 -10.69
N ILE A 142 -10.63 1.87 -10.52
CA ILE A 142 -12.06 1.59 -10.30
C ILE A 142 -12.54 2.23 -9.00
N GLY A 143 -11.77 2.08 -7.92
CA GLY A 143 -12.12 2.63 -6.61
C GLY A 143 -12.03 4.16 -6.53
N SER A 144 -11.22 4.77 -7.38
CA SER A 144 -11.12 6.23 -7.58
C SER A 144 -12.15 6.78 -8.57
N ASN A 145 -13.05 5.94 -9.11
CA ASN A 145 -14.06 6.30 -10.12
C ASN A 145 -13.46 6.89 -11.41
N LEU A 146 -12.25 6.50 -11.81
CA LEU A 146 -11.69 6.93 -13.08
C LEU A 146 -12.50 6.37 -14.27
N PRO A 147 -12.66 7.12 -15.37
CA PRO A 147 -13.48 6.72 -16.50
C PRO A 147 -12.77 5.71 -17.42
N ILE A 148 -12.23 4.63 -16.84
CA ILE A 148 -11.39 3.63 -17.52
C ILE A 148 -12.05 2.94 -18.72
N HIS A 149 -13.38 3.00 -18.84
CA HIS A 149 -14.13 2.36 -19.95
C HIS A 149 -14.13 3.17 -21.24
N LYS A 150 -13.78 4.45 -21.15
CA LYS A 150 -13.72 5.33 -22.31
C LYS A 150 -12.48 5.06 -23.14
N ALA A 151 -12.51 5.45 -24.41
CA ALA A 151 -11.35 5.46 -25.32
C ALA A 151 -10.49 6.69 -25.03
N GLU A 152 -10.06 6.87 -23.80
CA GLU A 152 -9.27 8.00 -23.29
C GLU A 152 -8.17 7.45 -22.37
N GLY A 153 -6.98 8.08 -22.40
CA GLY A 153 -5.87 7.73 -21.53
C GLY A 153 -6.13 8.19 -20.08
N ASN A 154 -6.08 7.24 -19.14
CA ASN A 154 -6.15 7.51 -17.71
C ASN A 154 -4.92 6.90 -17.04
N ILE A 155 -4.21 7.67 -16.23
CA ILE A 155 -3.06 7.19 -15.48
C ILE A 155 -3.34 7.23 -13.98
N ILE A 156 -2.97 6.16 -13.29
CA ILE A 156 -2.98 6.08 -11.84
C ILE A 156 -1.60 5.64 -11.35
N VAL A 157 -1.20 6.19 -10.20
CA VAL A 157 0.00 5.80 -9.48
C VAL A 157 -0.43 5.40 -8.08
N ASP A 158 -0.36 4.13 -7.79
CA ASP A 158 -0.66 3.58 -6.46
C ASP A 158 0.64 3.39 -5.68
N ILE A 159 0.83 4.19 -4.63
CA ILE A 159 2.02 4.17 -3.80
C ILE A 159 1.67 3.51 -2.47
N GLY A 160 1.94 2.22 -2.39
CA GLY A 160 1.65 1.38 -1.23
C GLY A 160 2.70 1.45 -0.13
N GLY A 161 2.79 0.37 0.66
CA GLY A 161 3.87 0.17 1.65
C GLY A 161 5.15 -0.36 1.01
N GLY A 162 5.04 -1.40 0.19
CA GLY A 162 6.19 -2.09 -0.40
C GLY A 162 6.36 -1.92 -1.91
N THR A 163 5.34 -1.44 -2.63
CA THR A 163 5.37 -1.23 -4.08
C THR A 163 4.77 0.10 -4.47
N THR A 164 5.27 0.64 -5.59
CA THR A 164 4.62 1.70 -6.34
C THR A 164 4.26 1.15 -7.70
N ASP A 165 2.96 1.13 -7.98
CA ASP A 165 2.36 0.60 -9.19
C ASP A 165 1.82 1.74 -10.04
N THR A 166 2.39 1.94 -11.22
CA THR A 166 1.94 2.95 -12.19
C THR A 166 1.30 2.25 -13.37
N ALA A 167 0.09 2.65 -13.77
CA ALA A 167 -0.57 2.09 -14.94
C ALA A 167 -1.36 3.13 -15.73
N VAL A 168 -1.31 3.00 -17.05
CA VAL A 168 -2.14 3.71 -18.02
C VAL A 168 -3.24 2.78 -18.51
N MET A 169 -4.46 3.26 -18.48
CA MET A 169 -5.67 2.49 -18.81
C MET A 169 -6.49 3.18 -19.87
N SER A 170 -7.08 2.38 -20.74
CA SER A 170 -8.07 2.82 -21.74
C SER A 170 -8.95 1.63 -22.11
N LEU A 171 -10.23 1.89 -22.48
CA LEU A 171 -11.20 0.88 -22.93
C LEU A 171 -11.34 -0.34 -21.96
N GLY A 172 -11.15 -0.09 -20.67
CA GLY A 172 -11.26 -1.12 -19.63
C GLY A 172 -10.07 -2.05 -19.49
N GLY A 173 -8.93 -1.76 -20.15
CA GLY A 173 -7.70 -2.53 -20.07
C GLY A 173 -6.50 -1.68 -19.65
N ILE A 174 -5.46 -2.34 -19.14
CA ILE A 174 -4.15 -1.72 -18.93
C ILE A 174 -3.41 -1.71 -20.26
N VAL A 175 -2.93 -0.52 -20.65
CA VAL A 175 -2.17 -0.32 -21.89
C VAL A 175 -0.68 -0.41 -21.64
N GLU A 176 -0.22 0.25 -20.59
CA GLU A 176 1.18 0.23 -20.13
C GLU A 176 1.20 0.26 -18.61
N SER A 177 2.14 -0.45 -18.00
CA SER A 177 2.30 -0.44 -16.55
C SER A 177 3.74 -0.76 -16.13
N GLU A 178 4.10 -0.28 -14.95
CA GLU A 178 5.36 -0.63 -14.29
C GLU A 178 5.12 -0.70 -12.78
N SER A 179 5.69 -1.72 -12.14
CA SER A 179 5.75 -1.87 -10.69
C SER A 179 7.19 -1.76 -10.23
N VAL A 180 7.44 -0.90 -9.25
CA VAL A 180 8.75 -0.79 -8.60
C VAL A 180 8.63 -1.11 -7.12
N LYS A 181 9.64 -1.82 -6.59
CA LYS A 181 9.73 -2.23 -5.18
C LYS A 181 10.33 -1.12 -4.33
N ILE A 182 9.79 0.09 -4.48
CA ILE A 182 10.17 1.28 -3.71
C ILE A 182 8.88 1.99 -3.37
N ALA A 183 8.61 2.14 -2.07
CA ALA A 183 7.36 2.73 -1.58
C ALA A 183 7.48 3.24 -0.13
N GLY A 184 6.38 3.22 0.63
CA GLY A 184 6.32 3.81 1.96
C GLY A 184 7.32 3.24 2.97
N ASP A 185 7.59 1.94 2.92
CA ASP A 185 8.52 1.26 3.84
C ASP A 185 9.98 1.63 3.54
N ASP A 186 10.32 1.88 2.25
CA ASP A 186 11.65 2.36 1.86
C ASP A 186 11.91 3.77 2.38
N LEU A 187 10.89 4.65 2.30
CA LEU A 187 11.00 5.99 2.88
C LEU A 187 11.22 5.96 4.39
N ASP A 188 10.64 4.98 5.09
CA ASP A 188 10.86 4.79 6.52
C ASP A 188 12.30 4.31 6.80
N GLU A 189 12.83 3.40 5.97
CA GLU A 189 14.20 2.92 6.10
C GLU A 189 15.22 4.03 5.77
N ASP A 190 14.97 4.83 4.74
CA ASP A 190 15.78 6.01 4.40
C ASP A 190 15.92 6.96 5.60
N ILE A 191 14.81 7.21 6.30
CA ILE A 191 14.81 8.04 7.51
C ILE A 191 15.66 7.39 8.61
N ARG A 192 15.54 6.07 8.82
CA ARG A 192 16.34 5.34 9.82
C ARG A 192 17.84 5.43 9.51
N GLU A 193 18.21 5.17 8.27
CA GLU A 193 19.63 5.22 7.85
C GLU A 193 20.17 6.66 7.90
N TYR A 194 19.37 7.67 7.55
CA TYR A 194 19.75 9.08 7.70
C TYR A 194 20.07 9.42 9.16
N LEU A 195 19.21 9.02 10.09
CA LEU A 195 19.42 9.29 11.52
C LEU A 195 20.61 8.53 12.08
N LYS A 196 20.83 7.31 11.65
CA LYS A 196 21.98 6.49 12.02
C LYS A 196 23.30 7.15 11.54
N LYS A 197 23.32 7.61 10.29
CA LYS A 197 24.48 8.25 9.66
C LYS A 197 24.78 9.63 10.26
N ASN A 198 23.80 10.50 10.36
CA ASN A 198 24.01 11.91 10.69
C ASN A 198 23.94 12.21 12.20
N TYR A 199 23.14 11.47 12.94
CA TYR A 199 22.91 11.68 14.38
C TYR A 199 23.54 10.60 15.26
N ARG A 200 23.98 9.46 14.66
CA ARG A 200 24.39 8.23 15.36
C ARG A 200 23.31 7.75 16.31
N VAL A 201 22.08 7.83 15.88
CA VAL A 201 20.88 7.43 16.63
C VAL A 201 20.14 6.34 15.88
N GLU A 202 19.86 5.24 16.54
CA GLU A 202 19.02 4.16 16.04
C GLU A 202 17.60 4.31 16.56
N ILE A 203 16.63 4.18 15.67
CA ILE A 203 15.19 4.17 15.98
C ILE A 203 14.52 2.95 15.35
N GLY A 204 13.36 2.56 15.87
CA GLY A 204 12.53 1.52 15.27
C GLY A 204 11.76 2.02 14.06
N ILE A 205 11.29 1.07 13.21
CA ILE A 205 10.58 1.37 11.96
C ILE A 205 9.29 2.16 12.20
N LYS A 206 8.53 1.85 13.25
CA LYS A 206 7.34 2.63 13.64
C LYS A 206 7.64 4.08 14.01
N SER A 207 8.82 4.33 14.57
CA SER A 207 9.25 5.69 14.88
C SER A 207 9.60 6.45 13.62
N ALA A 208 10.22 5.80 12.63
CA ALA A 208 10.49 6.39 11.32
C ALA A 208 9.20 6.71 10.57
N GLU A 209 8.25 5.79 10.52
CA GLU A 209 6.94 6.02 9.93
C GLU A 209 6.21 7.22 10.58
N LYS A 210 6.29 7.31 11.91
CA LYS A 210 5.71 8.45 12.64
C LYS A 210 6.37 9.77 12.25
N ILE A 211 7.70 9.80 12.12
CA ILE A 211 8.45 10.98 11.66
C ILE A 211 8.02 11.36 10.25
N LYS A 212 7.98 10.39 9.31
CA LYS A 212 7.51 10.58 7.94
C LYS A 212 6.12 11.22 7.90
N LYS A 213 5.16 10.67 8.67
CA LYS A 213 3.78 11.17 8.72
C LYS A 213 3.65 12.56 9.35
N GLN A 214 4.50 12.92 10.30
CA GLN A 214 4.41 14.19 11.03
C GLN A 214 5.08 15.35 10.34
N ILE A 215 6.31 15.15 9.85
CA ILE A 215 7.15 16.22 9.28
C ILE A 215 7.74 15.85 7.91
N GLY A 216 7.44 14.68 7.35
CA GLY A 216 7.85 14.31 5.99
C GLY A 216 7.18 15.21 4.95
N ASN A 217 7.95 15.66 3.98
CA ASN A 217 7.44 16.33 2.79
C ASN A 217 8.34 16.04 1.59
N ALA A 218 7.79 16.14 0.41
CA ALA A 218 8.50 15.90 -0.85
C ALA A 218 8.97 17.20 -1.52
N ASP A 219 8.40 18.36 -1.19
CA ASP A 219 8.75 19.65 -1.79
C ASP A 219 8.96 20.73 -0.73
N LYS A 220 10.00 21.55 -0.94
CA LYS A 220 10.41 22.62 -0.02
C LYS A 220 9.35 23.70 0.21
N GLU A 221 8.38 23.84 -0.68
CA GLU A 221 7.25 24.78 -0.50
C GLU A 221 6.36 24.39 0.66
N TYR A 222 6.45 23.13 1.09
CA TYR A 222 5.76 22.61 2.27
C TYR A 222 6.63 22.59 3.52
N ASP A 223 7.84 23.18 3.46
CA ASP A 223 8.69 23.28 4.64
C ASP A 223 8.02 24.08 5.74
N ILE A 224 8.15 23.59 6.97
CA ILE A 224 7.66 24.32 8.14
C ILE A 224 8.54 25.54 8.35
N ASN A 225 7.93 26.74 8.42
CA ASN A 225 8.67 27.95 8.73
C ASN A 225 9.01 28.01 10.23
N TYR A 226 10.26 27.69 10.55
CA TYR A 226 10.75 27.71 11.94
C TYR A 226 11.16 29.11 12.45
N GLU A 227 11.20 30.12 11.55
CA GLU A 227 11.60 31.49 11.95
C GLU A 227 10.42 32.28 12.53
N GLU A 228 9.21 32.07 12.03
CA GLU A 228 8.01 32.79 12.46
C GLU A 228 7.31 32.21 13.67
N GLU A 229 7.49 30.92 13.94
CA GLU A 229 6.84 30.27 15.07
C GLU A 229 7.87 29.51 15.91
N ASP A 230 8.40 30.19 16.89
CA ASP A 230 9.14 29.71 18.06
C ASP A 230 9.55 28.20 18.09
N LYS A 231 10.74 27.94 18.50
CA LYS A 231 11.45 26.69 18.89
C LYS A 231 10.62 25.40 19.15
N LEU A 232 9.30 25.45 19.07
CA LEU A 232 8.32 24.39 19.34
C LEU A 232 8.00 23.47 18.16
N LYS A 233 8.38 23.82 16.91
CA LYS A 233 8.01 23.05 15.71
C LYS A 233 9.08 22.08 15.19
N ARG A 234 10.17 21.89 15.90
CA ARG A 234 11.09 20.80 15.63
C ARG A 234 10.56 19.52 16.27
N LEU A 235 10.44 18.47 15.50
CA LEU A 235 10.04 17.17 16.05
C LEU A 235 11.16 16.64 16.95
N GLU A 236 10.90 16.58 18.26
CA GLU A 236 11.78 15.90 19.22
C GLU A 236 11.49 14.41 19.23
N ILE A 237 12.49 13.59 19.01
CA ILE A 237 12.39 12.14 19.11
C ILE A 237 13.47 11.61 20.06
N THR A 238 13.26 10.41 20.57
CA THR A 238 14.23 9.68 21.37
C THR A 238 14.58 8.38 20.66
N GLY A 239 15.87 8.12 20.49
CA GLY A 239 16.40 6.87 19.97
C GLY A 239 17.56 6.37 20.82
N ARG A 240 18.18 5.27 20.42
CA ARG A 240 19.37 4.70 21.05
C ARG A 240 20.62 5.33 20.44
N ASP A 241 21.45 5.98 21.23
CA ASP A 241 22.76 6.44 20.81
C ASP A 241 23.68 5.25 20.49
N LEU A 242 24.21 5.22 19.26
CA LEU A 242 25.05 4.10 18.78
C LEU A 242 26.45 4.04 19.43
N VAL A 243 26.88 5.12 20.08
CA VAL A 243 28.19 5.18 20.75
C VAL A 243 28.08 4.73 22.19
N THR A 244 27.09 5.25 22.91
CA THR A 244 26.94 5.00 24.35
C THR A 244 25.94 3.89 24.69
N GLY A 245 25.06 3.52 23.74
CA GLY A 245 23.95 2.60 23.95
C GLY A 245 22.78 3.17 24.75
N LEU A 246 22.86 4.42 25.21
CA LEU A 246 21.88 5.06 26.07
C LEU A 246 20.80 5.80 25.25
N PRO A 247 19.62 6.09 25.85
CA PRO A 247 18.61 6.93 25.20
C PRO A 247 19.16 8.34 24.93
N LYS A 248 18.96 8.83 23.70
CA LYS A 248 19.37 10.15 23.23
C LYS A 248 18.22 10.87 22.57
N LYS A 249 17.97 12.11 22.96
CA LYS A 249 17.01 12.99 22.34
C LYS A 249 17.65 13.79 21.22
N ILE A 250 16.98 13.88 20.09
CA ILE A 250 17.36 14.71 18.95
C ILE A 250 16.17 15.53 18.45
N LYS A 251 16.47 16.64 17.78
CA LYS A 251 15.45 17.52 17.17
C LYS A 251 15.64 17.51 15.67
N LEU A 252 14.58 17.17 14.94
CA LEU A 252 14.60 17.01 13.49
C LEU A 252 13.84 18.14 12.82
N LYS A 253 14.32 18.55 11.65
CA LYS A 253 13.62 19.45 10.72
C LYS A 253 13.01 18.64 9.59
N ASP A 254 11.94 19.14 9.01
CA ASP A 254 11.29 18.59 7.82
C ASP A 254 12.24 18.57 6.60
N SER A 255 13.08 19.60 6.43
CA SER A 255 14.11 19.63 5.38
C SER A 255 15.10 18.46 5.45
N GLU A 256 15.43 17.97 6.65
CA GLU A 256 16.29 16.81 6.84
C GLU A 256 15.59 15.51 6.43
N ILE A 257 14.29 15.42 6.72
CA ILE A 257 13.49 14.26 6.30
C ILE A 257 13.30 14.27 4.79
N ARG A 258 13.03 15.43 4.17
CA ARG A 258 12.98 15.55 2.71
C ARG A 258 14.30 15.10 2.06
N GLU A 259 15.43 15.53 2.60
CA GLU A 259 16.74 15.10 2.11
C GLU A 259 16.92 13.58 2.21
N SER A 260 16.50 12.98 3.33
CA SER A 260 16.68 11.55 3.55
C SER A 260 15.92 10.68 2.55
N ILE A 261 14.69 11.07 2.16
CA ILE A 261 13.81 10.28 1.29
C ILE A 261 13.94 10.61 -0.20
N LYS A 262 14.83 11.52 -0.56
CA LYS A 262 14.93 12.06 -1.91
C LYS A 262 15.21 10.98 -2.96
N ASP A 263 16.17 10.11 -2.73
CA ASP A 263 16.60 9.12 -3.73
C ASP A 263 15.51 8.10 -4.03
N SER A 264 14.72 7.70 -3.03
CA SER A 264 13.55 6.85 -3.20
C SER A 264 12.43 7.56 -3.97
N LEU A 265 12.18 8.85 -3.69
CA LEU A 265 11.21 9.65 -4.45
C LEU A 265 11.64 9.84 -5.91
N ASP A 266 12.92 10.12 -6.17
CA ASP A 266 13.47 10.24 -7.54
C ASP A 266 13.28 8.93 -8.32
N SER A 267 13.42 7.78 -7.65
CA SER A 267 13.20 6.46 -8.26
C SER A 267 11.72 6.22 -8.60
N ILE A 268 10.79 6.60 -7.71
CA ILE A 268 9.34 6.55 -7.97
C ILE A 268 8.99 7.43 -9.18
N ILE A 269 9.45 8.68 -9.21
CA ILE A 269 9.18 9.61 -10.30
C ILE A 269 9.74 9.09 -11.62
N THR A 270 10.93 8.48 -11.59
CA THR A 270 11.54 7.89 -12.78
C THR A 270 10.68 6.75 -13.34
N SER A 271 10.05 5.92 -12.49
CA SER A 271 9.13 4.86 -12.95
C SER A 271 7.89 5.45 -13.61
N ILE A 272 7.31 6.50 -13.04
CA ILE A 272 6.16 7.21 -13.62
C ILE A 272 6.51 7.74 -15.02
N LYS A 273 7.65 8.42 -15.16
CA LYS A 273 8.13 8.96 -16.45
C LYS A 273 8.30 7.83 -17.49
N ARG A 274 8.86 6.68 -17.12
CA ARG A 274 9.02 5.53 -18.02
C ARG A 274 7.70 4.98 -18.55
N VAL A 275 6.66 4.91 -17.70
CA VAL A 275 5.32 4.48 -18.14
C VAL A 275 4.75 5.48 -19.13
N ILE A 276 4.85 6.78 -18.89
CA ILE A 276 4.37 7.83 -19.80
C ILE A 276 5.13 7.78 -21.12
N GLU A 277 6.45 7.61 -21.11
CA GLU A 277 7.29 7.51 -22.31
C GLU A 277 6.93 6.32 -23.22
N LYS A 278 6.49 5.20 -22.64
CA LYS A 278 6.07 4.01 -23.38
C LYS A 278 4.61 4.07 -23.83
N THR A 279 3.84 5.01 -23.29
CA THR A 279 2.41 5.16 -23.61
C THR A 279 2.23 5.65 -25.04
N PRO A 280 1.26 5.08 -25.80
CA PRO A 280 0.92 5.56 -27.14
C PRO A 280 0.62 7.06 -27.17
N PRO A 281 1.05 7.81 -28.21
CA PRO A 281 0.96 9.27 -28.26
C PRO A 281 -0.44 9.85 -27.99
N GLU A 282 -1.48 9.22 -28.53
CA GLU A 282 -2.86 9.69 -28.32
C GLU A 282 -3.28 9.61 -26.86
N LEU A 283 -2.93 8.50 -26.18
CA LEU A 283 -3.23 8.33 -24.75
C LEU A 283 -2.34 9.22 -23.88
N ALA A 284 -1.10 9.48 -24.30
CA ALA A 284 -0.23 10.43 -23.61
C ALA A 284 -0.76 11.88 -23.70
N SER A 285 -1.38 12.23 -24.83
CA SER A 285 -2.08 13.51 -24.98
C SER A 285 -3.26 13.61 -24.00
N ASP A 286 -4.08 12.56 -23.92
CA ASP A 286 -5.21 12.51 -22.99
C ASP A 286 -4.73 12.66 -21.53
N ILE A 287 -3.63 11.99 -21.15
CA ILE A 287 -3.05 12.07 -19.81
C ILE A 287 -2.59 13.50 -19.50
N SER A 288 -2.03 14.22 -20.48
CA SER A 288 -1.64 15.63 -20.32
C SER A 288 -2.83 16.52 -19.94
N GLU A 289 -4.04 16.22 -20.44
CA GLU A 289 -5.27 16.93 -20.13
C GLU A 289 -5.94 16.42 -18.85
N ASN A 290 -6.05 15.08 -18.69
CA ASN A 290 -6.74 14.44 -17.59
C ASN A 290 -5.93 14.50 -16.28
N GLY A 291 -4.61 14.54 -16.37
CA GLY A 291 -3.69 14.53 -15.22
C GLY A 291 -3.37 13.14 -14.69
N ILE A 292 -2.43 13.09 -13.74
CA ILE A 292 -2.02 11.90 -12.99
C ILE A 292 -2.86 11.80 -11.73
N ASN A 293 -3.37 10.60 -11.44
CA ASN A 293 -4.11 10.33 -10.20
C ASN A 293 -3.23 9.51 -9.25
N LEU A 294 -3.14 9.96 -7.99
CA LEU A 294 -2.38 9.28 -6.94
C LEU A 294 -3.32 8.51 -6.02
N ALA A 295 -2.97 7.26 -5.74
CA ALA A 295 -3.61 6.37 -4.78
C ALA A 295 -2.57 5.81 -3.80
N GLY A 296 -3.03 5.04 -2.83
CA GLY A 296 -2.19 4.45 -1.80
C GLY A 296 -1.78 5.41 -0.68
N GLY A 297 -1.19 4.85 0.36
CA GLY A 297 -0.77 5.63 1.55
C GLY A 297 0.36 6.61 1.28
N GLY A 298 1.24 6.32 0.31
CA GLY A 298 2.33 7.20 -0.11
C GLY A 298 1.84 8.50 -0.75
N ALA A 299 0.67 8.49 -1.39
CA ALA A 299 0.04 9.69 -1.95
C ALA A 299 -0.22 10.79 -0.92
N LEU A 300 -0.27 10.43 0.37
CA LEU A 300 -0.47 11.38 1.48
C LEU A 300 0.81 12.08 1.93
N LEU A 301 1.97 11.75 1.37
CA LEU A 301 3.20 12.49 1.64
C LEU A 301 3.05 13.93 1.13
N LYS A 302 3.19 14.88 2.03
CA LYS A 302 2.99 16.30 1.70
C LYS A 302 3.86 16.74 0.53
N GLY A 303 3.27 17.42 -0.45
CA GLY A 303 3.97 17.96 -1.61
C GLY A 303 4.42 16.93 -2.64
N LEU A 304 4.07 15.65 -2.49
CA LEU A 304 4.41 14.63 -3.49
C LEU A 304 3.70 14.88 -4.82
N ASP A 305 2.42 15.28 -4.76
CA ASP A 305 1.65 15.70 -5.94
C ASP A 305 2.34 16.84 -6.69
N LYS A 306 2.84 17.84 -5.97
CA LYS A 306 3.55 18.99 -6.56
C LYS A 306 4.91 18.61 -7.11
N LEU A 307 5.63 17.73 -6.44
CA LEU A 307 6.90 17.23 -6.95
C LEU A 307 6.72 16.44 -8.24
N ILE A 308 5.72 15.53 -8.32
CA ILE A 308 5.40 14.78 -9.53
C ILE A 308 4.96 15.73 -10.65
N GLU A 309 4.08 16.70 -10.37
CA GLU A 309 3.63 17.71 -11.34
C GLU A 309 4.80 18.52 -11.91
N LYS A 310 5.71 18.96 -11.06
CA LYS A 310 6.92 19.68 -11.45
C LYS A 310 7.86 18.85 -12.33
N GLU A 311 8.02 17.58 -11.99
CA GLU A 311 8.97 16.67 -12.67
C GLU A 311 8.42 16.09 -13.98
N THR A 312 7.09 15.99 -14.12
CA THR A 312 6.43 15.43 -15.32
C THR A 312 5.84 16.52 -16.22
N GLY A 313 5.57 17.71 -15.70
CA GLY A 313 4.80 18.74 -16.38
C GLY A 313 3.30 18.46 -16.47
N ILE A 314 2.79 17.42 -15.80
CA ILE A 314 1.40 16.96 -15.85
C ILE A 314 0.73 17.23 -14.51
N ILE A 315 -0.45 17.84 -14.52
CA ILE A 315 -1.25 18.09 -13.31
C ILE A 315 -1.44 16.78 -12.54
N THR A 316 -1.11 16.80 -11.26
CA THR A 316 -1.20 15.61 -10.39
C THR A 316 -2.22 15.83 -9.30
N ARG A 317 -3.11 14.86 -9.09
CA ARG A 317 -4.20 14.93 -8.10
C ARG A 317 -4.17 13.72 -7.20
N ILE A 318 -4.40 13.95 -5.90
CA ILE A 318 -4.59 12.87 -4.93
C ILE A 318 -6.06 12.43 -4.99
N SER A 319 -6.31 11.14 -5.08
CA SER A 319 -7.66 10.55 -5.02
C SER A 319 -8.36 10.98 -3.71
N GLU A 320 -9.69 11.07 -3.72
CA GLU A 320 -10.47 11.54 -2.55
C GLU A 320 -10.20 10.70 -1.28
N ASP A 321 -10.00 9.40 -1.45
CA ASP A 321 -9.70 8.48 -0.34
C ASP A 321 -8.59 7.50 -0.75
N PRO A 322 -7.33 7.99 -0.83
CA PRO A 322 -6.24 7.27 -1.48
C PRO A 322 -5.88 5.96 -0.78
N LEU A 323 -6.03 5.88 0.54
CA LEU A 323 -5.77 4.67 1.32
C LEU A 323 -6.72 3.51 0.99
N ASN A 324 -7.92 3.82 0.52
CA ASN A 324 -8.98 2.85 0.33
C ASN A 324 -9.33 2.59 -1.14
N CYS A 325 -8.59 3.17 -2.09
CA CYS A 325 -8.89 3.03 -3.51
C CYS A 325 -8.90 1.56 -3.95
N VAL A 326 -7.86 0.80 -3.63
CA VAL A 326 -7.72 -0.62 -4.03
C VAL A 326 -8.84 -1.46 -3.44
N VAL A 327 -9.07 -1.38 -2.13
CA VAL A 327 -10.13 -2.17 -1.47
C VAL A 327 -11.54 -1.79 -1.92
N LYS A 328 -11.79 -0.52 -2.22
CA LYS A 328 -13.06 -0.08 -2.83
C LYS A 328 -13.23 -0.66 -4.22
N GLY A 329 -12.17 -0.63 -5.04
CA GLY A 329 -12.17 -1.21 -6.38
C GLY A 329 -12.41 -2.71 -6.36
N THR A 330 -11.71 -3.47 -5.53
CA THR A 330 -11.96 -4.91 -5.35
C THR A 330 -13.41 -5.17 -4.90
N GLY A 331 -13.96 -4.31 -4.03
CA GLY A 331 -15.35 -4.34 -3.60
C GLY A 331 -16.32 -4.12 -4.76
N ILE A 332 -16.12 -3.10 -5.60
CA ILE A 332 -16.94 -2.80 -6.78
C ILE A 332 -16.90 -3.97 -7.77
N VAL A 333 -15.73 -4.54 -8.04
CA VAL A 333 -15.57 -5.73 -8.89
C VAL A 333 -16.32 -6.92 -8.30
N CYS A 334 -16.21 -7.14 -7.00
CA CYS A 334 -16.90 -8.19 -6.26
C CYS A 334 -18.43 -8.09 -6.36
N GLU A 335 -18.96 -6.87 -6.40
CA GLU A 335 -20.40 -6.61 -6.57
C GLU A 335 -20.88 -6.82 -8.00
N ASN A 336 -20.01 -6.67 -9.00
CA ASN A 336 -20.33 -6.63 -10.42
C ASN A 336 -19.50 -7.65 -11.24
N LEU A 337 -19.30 -8.86 -10.73
CA LEU A 337 -18.43 -9.89 -11.33
C LEU A 337 -18.72 -10.14 -12.82
N GLU A 338 -19.99 -10.06 -13.25
CA GLU A 338 -20.36 -10.25 -14.65
C GLU A 338 -19.82 -9.15 -15.57
N ARG A 339 -19.80 -7.89 -15.08
CA ARG A 339 -19.30 -6.73 -15.82
C ARG A 339 -17.78 -6.79 -16.01
N PHE A 340 -17.08 -7.35 -15.02
CA PHE A 340 -15.62 -7.39 -14.97
C PHE A 340 -15.01 -8.75 -15.34
N LYS A 341 -15.77 -9.63 -16.02
CA LYS A 341 -15.26 -10.94 -16.47
C LYS A 341 -14.03 -10.86 -17.39
N ASN A 342 -13.89 -9.77 -18.13
CA ASN A 342 -12.80 -9.59 -19.08
C ASN A 342 -11.53 -8.98 -18.48
N LEU A 343 -11.51 -8.70 -17.17
CA LEU A 343 -10.32 -8.20 -16.44
C LEU A 343 -9.47 -9.34 -15.84
N GLN A 344 -9.76 -10.61 -16.21
CA GLN A 344 -9.06 -11.81 -15.73
C GLN A 344 -7.97 -12.26 -16.70
#